data_6d2879ab1b3a23ae1d6c040b931baec6
#
_entry.id   6d2879ab1b3a23ae1d6c040b931baec6
#
_cell.length_a   1.000
_cell.length_b   1.000
_cell.length_c   1.000
_cell.angle_alpha   90.00
_cell.angle_beta   90.00
_cell.angle_gamma   90.00
#
_symmetry.space_group_name_H-M   'P 1'
#
loop_
_entity.id
_entity.type
_entity.pdbx_description
1 polymer ?
#
loop_
_entity_poly.entity_id
_entity_poly.type
_entity_poly.pdbx_seq_one_letter_code
_entity_poly.pdbx_strand_id
1 'polypeptide(L)'
;GSIGMIGDTGDPTCYEFGLQAIKKVGGLGVAIIKPRSNEEIIKRIRMAEEAGAVAVGVDLDGAGLVTMKLFGQPVGPKTVEDLKELVASTKLPFIAKGIMSVDEALACVEAGVNTIVVSNHGGRVLDYCQASCDVLEDIVKAVGDKITVLADGSVREGVDVLKYLALGAKGVLVGRPLIWGSIGGRKEGVTTIMNTLKSQLSQAMILTGTDDVKSVSNKIITK
;
A
#
# COMPACT_ATOMS: atom_id res chain seq x y z
N GLY A 1 -6.13 9.65 13.03
CA GLY A 1 -6.38 9.57 11.71
C GLY A 1 -5.63 8.53 10.92
N SER A 2 -6.34 7.95 9.97
CA SER A 2 -5.78 7.05 8.97
C SER A 2 -6.25 7.50 7.59
N ILE A 3 -5.51 7.13 6.54
CA ILE A 3 -5.88 7.44 5.16
C ILE A 3 -6.47 6.18 4.53
N GLY A 4 -7.60 6.31 3.83
CA GLY A 4 -8.18 5.23 3.06
C GLY A 4 -7.36 4.96 1.80
N MET A 5 -7.10 3.70 1.48
CA MET A 5 -6.48 3.31 0.21
C MET A 5 -7.46 2.40 -0.54
N ILE A 6 -7.83 2.80 -1.73
CA ILE A 6 -8.69 1.99 -2.61
C ILE A 6 -7.86 1.31 -3.68
N GLY A 7 -8.30 0.15 -4.13
CA GLY A 7 -7.67 -0.60 -5.22
C GLY A 7 -8.59 -0.73 -6.43
N ASP A 8 -8.03 -0.62 -7.62
CA ASP A 8 -8.64 -1.09 -8.85
C ASP A 8 -8.77 -2.63 -8.82
N THR A 9 -9.83 -3.16 -9.40
CA THR A 9 -10.12 -4.60 -9.44
C THR A 9 -10.51 -5.05 -10.85
N GLY A 10 -10.81 -6.33 -11.01
CA GLY A 10 -11.38 -6.85 -12.26
C GLY A 10 -12.75 -6.26 -12.58
N ASP A 11 -13.53 -5.90 -11.56
CA ASP A 11 -14.79 -5.18 -11.71
C ASP A 11 -14.54 -3.65 -11.67
N PRO A 12 -14.73 -2.94 -12.78
CA PRO A 12 -14.47 -1.50 -12.85
C PRO A 12 -15.33 -0.67 -11.90
N THR A 13 -16.51 -1.15 -11.53
CA THR A 13 -17.41 -0.42 -10.62
C THR A 13 -16.82 -0.27 -9.22
N CYS A 14 -15.99 -1.21 -8.78
CA CYS A 14 -15.31 -1.12 -7.49
C CYS A 14 -14.37 0.09 -7.40
N TYR A 15 -13.67 0.42 -8.49
CA TYR A 15 -12.80 1.59 -8.53
C TYR A 15 -13.61 2.88 -8.45
N GLU A 16 -14.71 2.97 -9.21
CA GLU A 16 -15.61 4.13 -9.21
C GLU A 16 -16.24 4.37 -7.83
N PHE A 17 -16.74 3.32 -7.16
CA PHE A 17 -17.25 3.41 -5.80
C PHE A 17 -16.17 3.88 -4.81
N GLY A 18 -14.94 3.40 -4.97
CA GLY A 18 -13.80 3.84 -4.17
C GLY A 18 -13.52 5.33 -4.36
N LEU A 19 -13.53 5.83 -5.60
CA LEU A 19 -13.36 7.25 -5.89
C LEU A 19 -14.49 8.13 -5.33
N GLN A 20 -15.74 7.65 -5.40
CA GLN A 20 -16.87 8.33 -4.76
C GLN A 20 -16.68 8.41 -3.24
N ALA A 21 -16.16 7.36 -2.61
CA ALA A 21 -15.84 7.37 -1.19
C ALA A 21 -14.73 8.39 -0.86
N ILE A 22 -13.66 8.48 -1.66
CA ILE A 22 -12.61 9.49 -1.52
C ILE A 22 -13.20 10.89 -1.60
N LYS A 23 -14.00 11.17 -2.62
CA LYS A 23 -14.67 12.47 -2.80
C LYS A 23 -15.56 12.83 -1.62
N LYS A 24 -16.32 11.86 -1.09
CA LYS A 24 -17.25 12.05 0.04
C LYS A 24 -16.53 12.43 1.35
N VAL A 25 -15.28 12.02 1.53
CA VAL A 25 -14.47 12.36 2.71
C VAL A 25 -13.49 13.53 2.47
N GLY A 26 -13.76 14.35 1.46
CA GLY A 26 -12.96 15.55 1.17
C GLY A 26 -11.57 15.23 0.58
N GLY A 27 -11.43 14.12 -0.13
CA GLY A 27 -10.18 13.77 -0.82
C GLY A 27 -9.17 13.00 0.04
N LEU A 28 -9.49 12.67 1.29
CA LEU A 28 -8.58 11.94 2.19
C LEU A 28 -8.47 10.45 1.82
N GLY A 29 -7.93 10.17 0.62
CA GLY A 29 -7.76 8.82 0.14
C GLY A 29 -6.72 8.70 -0.96
N VAL A 30 -6.19 7.49 -1.11
CA VAL A 30 -5.19 7.08 -2.11
C VAL A 30 -5.85 6.12 -3.09
N ALA A 31 -5.60 6.29 -4.38
CA ALA A 31 -6.09 5.40 -5.43
C ALA A 31 -4.96 4.57 -6.04
N ILE A 32 -5.03 3.26 -5.91
CA ILE A 32 -4.07 2.30 -6.47
C ILE A 32 -4.70 1.57 -7.65
N ILE A 33 -4.07 1.67 -8.80
CA ILE A 33 -4.56 1.19 -10.09
C ILE A 33 -3.83 -0.12 -10.43
N LYS A 34 -4.50 -1.05 -11.10
CA LYS A 34 -3.86 -2.26 -11.63
C LYS A 34 -2.93 -1.92 -12.80
N PRO A 35 -1.87 -2.71 -13.06
CA PRO A 35 -0.88 -2.43 -14.10
C PRO A 35 -1.42 -2.74 -15.51
N ARG A 36 -2.40 -1.95 -15.92
CA ARG A 36 -3.02 -1.92 -17.26
C ARG A 36 -2.07 -1.26 -18.25
N SER A 37 -2.51 -1.01 -19.50
CA SER A 37 -1.76 -0.12 -20.39
C SER A 37 -1.55 1.26 -19.75
N ASN A 38 -0.48 1.96 -20.07
CA ASN A 38 -0.21 3.30 -19.52
C ASN A 38 -1.34 4.27 -19.81
N GLU A 39 -1.94 4.21 -20.99
CA GLU A 39 -3.11 5.00 -21.36
C GLU A 39 -4.29 4.79 -20.41
N GLU A 40 -4.63 3.53 -20.10
CA GLU A 40 -5.70 3.20 -19.16
C GLU A 40 -5.36 3.58 -17.71
N ILE A 41 -4.10 3.50 -17.31
CA ILE A 41 -3.66 3.97 -15.99
C ILE A 41 -3.79 5.49 -15.91
N ILE A 42 -3.31 6.23 -16.91
CA ILE A 42 -3.39 7.70 -16.95
C ILE A 42 -4.85 8.16 -16.89
N LYS A 43 -5.75 7.51 -17.62
CA LYS A 43 -7.19 7.80 -17.53
C LYS A 43 -7.72 7.64 -16.10
N ARG A 44 -7.35 6.57 -15.39
CA ARG A 44 -7.75 6.34 -13.99
C ARG A 44 -7.09 7.31 -13.01
N ILE A 45 -5.87 7.75 -13.28
CA ILE A 45 -5.21 8.83 -12.54
C ILE A 45 -6.04 10.10 -12.63
N ARG A 46 -6.51 10.49 -13.83
CA ARG A 46 -7.38 11.68 -13.98
C ARG A 46 -8.67 11.55 -13.16
N MET A 47 -9.31 10.39 -13.18
CA MET A 47 -10.50 10.14 -12.34
C MET A 47 -10.19 10.30 -10.84
N ALA A 48 -9.01 9.85 -10.38
CA ALA A 48 -8.59 10.00 -8.99
C ALA A 48 -8.29 11.47 -8.64
N GLU A 49 -7.66 12.23 -9.54
CA GLU A 49 -7.44 13.68 -9.39
C GLU A 49 -8.76 14.42 -9.26
N GLU A 50 -9.75 14.12 -10.12
CA GLU A 50 -11.10 14.71 -10.06
C GLU A 50 -11.85 14.35 -8.77
N ALA A 51 -11.60 13.18 -8.21
CA ALA A 51 -12.12 12.76 -6.91
C ALA A 51 -11.43 13.46 -5.72
N GLY A 52 -10.30 14.16 -5.98
CA GLY A 52 -9.50 14.86 -4.97
C GLY A 52 -8.57 13.94 -4.19
N ALA A 53 -8.16 12.79 -4.74
CA ALA A 53 -7.22 11.90 -4.08
C ALA A 53 -5.91 12.61 -3.70
N VAL A 54 -5.33 12.23 -2.56
CA VAL A 54 -4.07 12.83 -2.07
C VAL A 54 -2.82 12.17 -2.67
N ALA A 55 -2.96 10.99 -3.24
CA ALA A 55 -1.91 10.27 -3.96
C ALA A 55 -2.55 9.23 -4.90
N VAL A 56 -1.80 8.83 -5.91
CA VAL A 56 -2.16 7.77 -6.85
C VAL A 56 -1.01 6.79 -6.99
N GLY A 57 -1.27 5.60 -7.52
CA GLY A 57 -0.19 4.66 -7.77
C GLY A 57 -0.61 3.43 -8.54
N VAL A 58 0.35 2.54 -8.75
CA VAL A 58 0.17 1.28 -9.47
C VAL A 58 0.57 0.10 -8.59
N ASP A 59 -0.24 -0.93 -8.62
CA ASP A 59 -0.06 -2.21 -7.95
C ASP A 59 0.71 -3.15 -8.90
N LEU A 60 2.03 -3.02 -8.94
CA LEU A 60 2.90 -3.63 -9.96
C LEU A 60 2.82 -5.15 -9.97
N ASP A 61 2.76 -5.78 -8.81
CA ASP A 61 2.60 -7.22 -8.67
C ASP A 61 1.23 -7.72 -9.20
N GLY A 62 0.27 -6.80 -9.37
CA GLY A 62 -1.01 -7.06 -9.99
C GLY A 62 -0.92 -7.59 -11.42
N ALA A 63 0.25 -7.49 -12.08
CA ALA A 63 0.52 -8.08 -13.40
C ALA A 63 0.31 -9.61 -13.43
N GLY A 64 0.58 -10.30 -12.33
CA GLY A 64 0.36 -11.73 -12.16
C GLY A 64 -0.98 -12.12 -11.53
N LEU A 65 -1.85 -11.18 -11.23
CA LEU A 65 -3.05 -11.45 -10.44
C LEU A 65 -4.12 -12.21 -11.25
N VAL A 66 -4.39 -13.45 -10.85
CA VAL A 66 -5.33 -14.36 -11.52
C VAL A 66 -6.73 -13.76 -11.68
N THR A 67 -7.21 -13.01 -10.70
CA THR A 67 -8.54 -12.39 -10.75
C THR A 67 -8.69 -11.40 -11.91
N MET A 68 -7.64 -10.68 -12.29
CA MET A 68 -7.67 -9.79 -13.45
C MET A 68 -7.91 -10.57 -14.74
N LYS A 69 -7.23 -11.71 -14.90
CA LYS A 69 -7.41 -12.61 -16.03
C LYS A 69 -8.82 -13.21 -16.07
N LEU A 70 -9.37 -13.62 -14.91
CA LEU A 70 -10.72 -14.18 -14.84
C LEU A 70 -11.81 -13.17 -15.25
N PHE A 71 -11.59 -11.89 -14.99
CA PHE A 71 -12.49 -10.81 -15.42
C PHE A 71 -12.16 -10.27 -16.83
N GLY A 72 -11.27 -10.93 -17.58
CA GLY A 72 -10.87 -10.49 -18.92
C GLY A 72 -10.18 -9.13 -18.96
N GLN A 73 -9.59 -8.71 -17.86
CA GLN A 73 -8.94 -7.40 -17.73
C GLN A 73 -7.45 -7.51 -18.09
N PRO A 74 -6.98 -6.82 -19.16
CA PRO A 74 -5.58 -6.88 -19.53
C PRO A 74 -4.70 -6.15 -18.50
N VAL A 75 -3.70 -6.88 -18.01
CA VAL A 75 -2.64 -6.35 -17.12
C VAL A 75 -1.31 -6.96 -17.55
N GLY A 76 -0.20 -6.28 -17.25
CA GLY A 76 1.15 -6.75 -17.59
C GLY A 76 2.22 -6.03 -16.80
N PRO A 77 3.48 -6.50 -16.88
CA PRO A 77 4.60 -5.88 -16.21
C PRO A 77 4.82 -4.44 -16.70
N LYS A 78 5.49 -3.63 -15.87
CA LYS A 78 5.88 -2.26 -16.18
C LYS A 78 7.40 -2.14 -16.20
N THR A 79 7.92 -1.47 -17.20
CA THR A 79 9.32 -1.08 -17.27
C THR A 79 9.59 0.19 -16.46
N VAL A 80 10.85 0.54 -16.28
CA VAL A 80 11.25 1.82 -15.65
C VAL A 80 10.74 3.01 -16.49
N GLU A 81 10.78 2.90 -17.81
CA GLU A 81 10.28 3.91 -18.75
C GLU A 81 8.77 4.09 -18.63
N ASP A 82 8.00 2.99 -18.53
CA ASP A 82 6.57 3.05 -18.24
C ASP A 82 6.29 3.81 -16.94
N LEU A 83 7.06 3.51 -15.88
CA LEU A 83 6.90 4.20 -14.59
C LEU A 83 7.25 5.68 -14.69
N LYS A 84 8.32 6.06 -15.42
CA LYS A 84 8.67 7.46 -15.68
C LYS A 84 7.54 8.22 -16.36
N GLU A 85 6.91 7.61 -17.37
CA GLU A 85 5.74 8.19 -18.06
C GLU A 85 4.58 8.39 -17.08
N LEU A 86 4.26 7.37 -16.28
CA LEU A 86 3.15 7.43 -15.32
C LEU A 86 3.39 8.48 -14.22
N VAL A 87 4.60 8.55 -13.67
CA VAL A 87 4.99 9.57 -12.69
C VAL A 87 4.86 10.97 -13.30
N ALA A 88 5.34 11.17 -14.53
CA ALA A 88 5.25 12.45 -15.22
C ALA A 88 3.81 12.85 -15.58
N SER A 89 2.88 11.89 -15.63
CA SER A 89 1.49 12.15 -15.99
C SER A 89 0.68 12.86 -14.91
N THR A 90 1.15 12.96 -13.66
CA THR A 90 0.41 13.54 -12.53
C THR A 90 1.27 14.46 -11.69
N LYS A 91 0.64 15.37 -10.96
CA LYS A 91 1.27 16.18 -9.91
C LYS A 91 1.10 15.59 -8.51
N LEU A 92 0.28 14.56 -8.37
CA LEU A 92 0.08 13.87 -7.10
C LEU A 92 1.30 12.99 -6.77
N PRO A 93 1.60 12.77 -5.50
CA PRO A 93 2.57 11.76 -5.10
C PRO A 93 2.24 10.40 -5.73
N PHE A 94 3.24 9.77 -6.36
CA PHE A 94 3.05 8.49 -7.05
C PHE A 94 3.58 7.32 -6.21
N ILE A 95 2.78 6.27 -6.11
CA ILE A 95 3.05 5.09 -5.29
C ILE A 95 3.25 3.87 -6.19
N ALA A 96 4.35 3.14 -6.02
CA ALA A 96 4.53 1.81 -6.59
C ALA A 96 4.32 0.75 -5.48
N LYS A 97 3.33 -0.10 -5.67
CA LYS A 97 3.00 -1.16 -4.69
C LYS A 97 3.33 -2.53 -5.26
N GLY A 98 3.75 -3.46 -4.39
CA GLY A 98 4.12 -4.82 -4.76
C GLY A 98 5.63 -5.00 -4.94
N ILE A 99 6.43 -4.24 -4.21
CA ILE A 99 7.89 -4.26 -4.27
C ILE A 99 8.43 -5.26 -3.25
N MET A 100 9.25 -6.21 -3.71
CA MET A 100 9.76 -7.29 -2.87
C MET A 100 11.28 -7.47 -2.95
N SER A 101 11.97 -6.64 -3.72
CA SER A 101 13.44 -6.69 -3.82
C SER A 101 14.08 -5.30 -3.79
N VAL A 102 15.37 -5.25 -3.43
CA VAL A 102 16.16 -4.02 -3.46
C VAL A 102 16.28 -3.48 -4.88
N ASP A 103 16.44 -4.36 -5.87
CA ASP A 103 16.57 -3.94 -7.28
C ASP A 103 15.30 -3.26 -7.80
N GLU A 104 14.12 -3.81 -7.47
CA GLU A 104 12.83 -3.18 -7.80
C GLU A 104 12.68 -1.82 -7.10
N ALA A 105 13.09 -1.73 -5.82
CA ALA A 105 13.05 -0.46 -5.08
C ALA A 105 13.97 0.60 -5.69
N LEU A 106 15.17 0.23 -6.13
CA LEU A 106 16.10 1.12 -6.83
C LEU A 106 15.54 1.55 -8.18
N ALA A 107 14.92 0.65 -8.94
CA ALA A 107 14.24 0.96 -10.19
C ALA A 107 13.08 1.98 -9.99
N CYS A 108 12.34 1.87 -8.88
CA CYS A 108 11.32 2.85 -8.50
C CYS A 108 11.94 4.23 -8.21
N VAL A 109 13.09 4.29 -7.52
CA VAL A 109 13.83 5.55 -7.30
C VAL A 109 14.24 6.16 -8.62
N GLU A 110 14.82 5.37 -9.54
CA GLU A 110 15.22 5.82 -10.89
C GLU A 110 14.04 6.38 -11.68
N ALA A 111 12.87 5.77 -11.54
CA ALA A 111 11.65 6.21 -12.21
C ALA A 111 11.03 7.48 -11.60
N GLY A 112 11.53 7.98 -10.48
CA GLY A 112 10.98 9.17 -9.79
C GLY A 112 9.74 8.90 -8.95
N VAL A 113 9.49 7.63 -8.57
CA VAL A 113 8.41 7.25 -7.67
C VAL A 113 8.62 7.88 -6.30
N ASN A 114 7.58 8.42 -5.68
CA ASN A 114 7.68 9.10 -4.37
C ASN A 114 7.57 8.13 -3.19
N THR A 115 6.85 7.04 -3.36
CA THR A 115 6.54 6.08 -2.28
C THR A 115 6.49 4.67 -2.84
N ILE A 116 7.07 3.72 -2.14
CA ILE A 116 6.88 2.30 -2.42
C ILE A 116 6.11 1.62 -1.28
N VAL A 117 5.39 0.56 -1.62
CA VAL A 117 4.82 -0.36 -0.63
C VAL A 117 5.50 -1.72 -0.78
N VAL A 118 6.25 -2.11 0.22
CA VAL A 118 6.81 -3.46 0.33
C VAL A 118 5.68 -4.43 0.64
N SER A 119 5.35 -5.28 -0.33
CA SER A 119 4.13 -6.08 -0.31
C SER A 119 4.23 -7.25 -1.28
N ASN A 120 3.87 -8.44 -0.81
CA ASN A 120 3.65 -9.62 -1.65
C ASN A 120 2.14 -9.87 -1.91
N HIS A 121 1.31 -8.84 -1.78
CA HIS A 121 -0.15 -8.90 -1.95
C HIS A 121 -0.83 -9.91 -1.00
N GLY A 122 -0.20 -10.22 0.13
CA GLY A 122 -0.67 -11.25 1.06
C GLY A 122 -0.57 -12.67 0.51
N GLY A 123 0.39 -12.95 -0.37
CA GLY A 123 0.62 -14.23 -1.04
C GLY A 123 -0.36 -14.53 -2.18
N ARG A 124 -1.13 -13.55 -2.63
CA ARG A 124 -2.21 -13.74 -3.63
C ARG A 124 -1.72 -13.76 -5.07
N VAL A 125 -0.54 -13.23 -5.34
CA VAL A 125 0.04 -13.14 -6.70
C VAL A 125 1.01 -14.29 -6.94
N LEU A 126 1.98 -14.43 -6.05
CA LEU A 126 2.98 -15.51 -6.07
C LEU A 126 3.02 -16.14 -4.70
N ASP A 127 2.76 -17.44 -4.64
CA ASP A 127 2.91 -18.23 -3.42
C ASP A 127 4.37 -18.62 -3.22
N TYR A 128 4.73 -19.04 -2.02
CA TYR A 128 6.11 -19.45 -1.62
C TYR A 128 7.17 -18.36 -1.78
N CYS A 129 6.78 -17.08 -1.95
CA CYS A 129 7.72 -15.98 -1.87
C CYS A 129 8.02 -15.60 -0.41
N GLN A 130 9.07 -14.81 -0.21
CA GLN A 130 9.41 -14.26 1.12
C GLN A 130 8.25 -13.40 1.66
N ALA A 131 8.17 -13.30 2.98
CA ALA A 131 7.27 -12.33 3.59
C ALA A 131 7.81 -10.90 3.42
N SER A 132 6.93 -9.93 3.36
CA SER A 132 7.35 -8.53 3.24
C SER A 132 8.24 -8.05 4.40
N CYS A 133 8.03 -8.58 5.61
CA CYS A 133 8.89 -8.28 6.76
C CYS A 133 10.32 -8.81 6.62
N ASP A 134 10.54 -9.88 5.84
CA ASP A 134 11.87 -10.48 5.66
C ASP A 134 12.77 -9.62 4.76
N VAL A 135 12.18 -8.90 3.81
CA VAL A 135 12.91 -8.08 2.83
C VAL A 135 12.90 -6.57 3.16
N LEU A 136 12.01 -6.16 4.07
CA LEU A 136 11.77 -4.74 4.36
C LEU A 136 13.01 -3.99 4.83
N GLU A 137 13.78 -4.58 5.76
CA GLU A 137 14.94 -3.92 6.35
C GLU A 137 16.02 -3.60 5.30
N ASP A 138 16.27 -4.52 4.38
CA ASP A 138 17.25 -4.34 3.30
C ASP A 138 16.78 -3.31 2.27
N ILE A 139 15.49 -3.32 1.94
CA ILE A 139 14.87 -2.30 1.07
C ILE A 139 14.97 -0.91 1.72
N VAL A 140 14.62 -0.78 3.00
CA VAL A 140 14.73 0.49 3.73
C VAL A 140 16.17 1.00 3.77
N LYS A 141 17.16 0.14 3.99
CA LYS A 141 18.59 0.52 3.94
C LYS A 141 19.01 1.05 2.58
N ALA A 142 18.47 0.50 1.51
CA ALA A 142 18.86 0.87 0.14
C ALA A 142 18.21 2.17 -0.36
N VAL A 143 16.98 2.45 0.03
CA VAL A 143 16.18 3.54 -0.56
C VAL A 143 15.44 4.43 0.45
N GLY A 144 15.46 4.13 1.74
CA GLY A 144 14.63 4.82 2.75
C GLY A 144 15.02 6.29 3.00
N ASP A 145 16.18 6.72 2.55
CA ASP A 145 16.65 8.12 2.52
C ASP A 145 16.23 8.88 1.25
N LYS A 146 15.76 8.17 0.22
CA LYS A 146 15.42 8.71 -1.10
C LYS A 146 13.92 8.79 -1.33
N ILE A 147 13.18 7.78 -0.87
CA ILE A 147 11.73 7.68 -1.04
C ILE A 147 11.05 7.18 0.22
N THR A 148 9.74 7.40 0.35
CA THR A 148 8.96 6.86 1.45
C THR A 148 8.75 5.36 1.28
N VAL A 149 9.05 4.57 2.30
CA VAL A 149 8.81 3.12 2.31
C VAL A 149 7.64 2.82 3.24
N LEU A 150 6.57 2.29 2.67
CA LEU A 150 5.44 1.70 3.38
C LEU A 150 5.52 0.18 3.30
N ALA A 151 4.78 -0.53 4.15
CA ALA A 151 4.73 -1.98 4.10
C ALA A 151 3.33 -2.52 4.40
N ASP A 152 3.05 -3.73 3.92
CA ASP A 152 1.89 -4.51 4.35
C ASP A 152 2.27 -6.00 4.49
N GLY A 153 1.33 -6.80 4.89
CA GLY A 153 1.48 -8.25 5.00
C GLY A 153 1.15 -8.73 6.41
N SER A 154 0.18 -9.62 6.49
CA SER A 154 -0.21 -10.33 7.71
C SER A 154 -0.47 -9.47 8.97
N VAL A 155 -0.70 -8.18 8.81
CA VAL A 155 -1.08 -7.30 9.93
C VAL A 155 -2.44 -7.73 10.46
N ARG A 156 -2.48 -8.14 11.74
CA ARG A 156 -3.69 -8.59 12.45
C ARG A 156 -3.90 -7.82 13.75
N GLU A 157 -2.80 -7.42 14.38
CA GLU A 157 -2.77 -6.77 15.68
C GLU A 157 -1.92 -5.50 15.63
N GLY A 158 -2.10 -4.63 16.64
CA GLY A 158 -1.32 -3.40 16.75
C GLY A 158 0.18 -3.63 16.93
N VAL A 159 0.57 -4.75 17.52
CA VAL A 159 1.99 -5.14 17.65
C VAL A 159 2.63 -5.42 16.29
N ASP A 160 1.87 -5.92 15.30
CA ASP A 160 2.40 -6.12 13.95
C ASP A 160 2.73 -4.79 13.29
N VAL A 161 1.90 -3.76 13.52
CA VAL A 161 2.19 -2.39 13.07
C VAL A 161 3.51 -1.91 13.67
N LEU A 162 3.70 -2.08 14.99
CA LEU A 162 4.92 -1.65 15.67
C LEU A 162 6.17 -2.35 15.11
N LYS A 163 6.08 -3.67 14.82
CA LYS A 163 7.18 -4.42 14.20
C LYS A 163 7.57 -3.88 12.84
N TYR A 164 6.61 -3.59 11.95
CA TYR A 164 6.90 -2.98 10.65
C TYR A 164 7.56 -1.61 10.77
N LEU A 165 7.11 -0.78 11.72
CA LEU A 165 7.74 0.51 12.00
C LEU A 165 9.17 0.33 12.51
N ALA A 166 9.42 -0.66 13.37
CA ALA A 166 10.76 -0.99 13.87
C ALA A 166 11.71 -1.49 12.77
N LEU A 167 11.17 -2.15 11.72
CA LEU A 167 11.92 -2.54 10.52
C LEU A 167 12.15 -1.37 9.55
N GLY A 168 11.65 -0.18 9.87
CA GLY A 168 11.91 1.07 9.15
C GLY A 168 10.81 1.56 8.22
N ALA A 169 9.67 0.88 8.14
CA ALA A 169 8.51 1.41 7.41
C ALA A 169 8.03 2.74 7.99
N LYS A 170 7.62 3.67 7.14
CA LYS A 170 7.03 4.97 7.55
C LYS A 170 5.52 4.91 7.74
N GLY A 171 4.91 3.81 7.34
CA GLY A 171 3.50 3.53 7.54
C GLY A 171 3.18 2.09 7.16
N VAL A 172 2.05 1.59 7.66
CA VAL A 172 1.66 0.19 7.52
C VAL A 172 0.23 0.10 6.99
N LEU A 173 0.02 -0.72 5.96
CA LEU A 173 -1.29 -0.93 5.39
C LEU A 173 -1.97 -2.14 6.05
N VAL A 174 -3.26 -2.01 6.29
CA VAL A 174 -4.11 -3.06 6.85
C VAL A 174 -5.18 -3.42 5.82
N GLY A 175 -5.22 -4.66 5.38
CA GLY A 175 -6.19 -5.14 4.38
C GLY A 175 -7.29 -6.00 5.00
N ARG A 176 -7.06 -7.31 5.13
CA ARG A 176 -8.07 -8.31 5.52
C ARG A 176 -8.85 -8.01 6.81
N PRO A 177 -8.25 -7.52 7.90
CA PRO A 177 -9.03 -7.15 9.09
C PRO A 177 -10.12 -6.10 8.81
N LEU A 178 -9.85 -5.11 7.94
CA LEU A 178 -10.85 -4.11 7.57
C LEU A 178 -11.99 -4.72 6.73
N ILE A 179 -11.69 -5.72 5.89
CA ILE A 179 -12.71 -6.48 5.15
C ILE A 179 -13.61 -7.24 6.13
N TRP A 180 -13.04 -7.92 7.12
CA TRP A 180 -13.81 -8.62 8.17
C TRP A 180 -14.71 -7.65 8.94
N GLY A 181 -14.17 -6.50 9.34
CA GLY A 181 -14.96 -5.44 9.98
C GLY A 181 -16.10 -4.94 9.11
N SER A 182 -15.81 -4.71 7.82
CA SER A 182 -16.81 -4.23 6.85
C SER A 182 -17.93 -5.24 6.63
N ILE A 183 -17.60 -6.52 6.48
CA ILE A 183 -18.61 -7.59 6.30
C ILE A 183 -19.38 -7.84 7.58
N GLY A 184 -18.70 -7.91 8.74
CA GLY A 184 -19.32 -8.23 10.02
C GLY A 184 -20.14 -7.10 10.65
N GLY A 185 -19.80 -5.84 10.37
CA GLY A 185 -20.43 -4.69 11.04
C GLY A 185 -20.40 -3.39 10.24
N ARG A 186 -20.18 -3.44 8.94
CA ARG A 186 -20.11 -2.26 8.07
C ARG A 186 -19.20 -1.18 8.66
N LYS A 187 -19.67 0.07 8.75
CA LYS A 187 -18.91 1.21 9.29
C LYS A 187 -18.47 0.97 10.74
N GLU A 188 -19.37 0.49 11.58
CA GLU A 188 -19.11 0.21 13.00
C GLU A 188 -18.07 -0.91 13.15
N GLY A 189 -18.14 -1.94 12.33
CA GLY A 189 -17.17 -3.03 12.32
C GLY A 189 -15.78 -2.55 11.92
N VAL A 190 -15.65 -1.72 10.90
CA VAL A 190 -14.37 -1.09 10.52
C VAL A 190 -13.85 -0.18 11.64
N THR A 191 -14.72 0.61 12.25
CA THR A 191 -14.35 1.47 13.38
C THR A 191 -13.84 0.66 14.57
N THR A 192 -14.49 -0.46 14.89
CA THR A 192 -14.08 -1.37 15.95
C THR A 192 -12.68 -1.94 15.67
N ILE A 193 -12.43 -2.46 14.46
CA ILE A 193 -11.11 -2.98 14.08
C ILE A 193 -10.03 -1.91 14.20
N MET A 194 -10.26 -0.70 13.69
CA MET A 194 -9.29 0.39 13.75
C MET A 194 -8.99 0.82 15.19
N ASN A 195 -10.01 0.89 16.05
CA ASN A 195 -9.82 1.24 17.47
C ASN A 195 -9.07 0.13 18.22
N THR A 196 -9.35 -1.14 17.91
CA THR A 196 -8.63 -2.28 18.50
C THR A 196 -7.16 -2.24 18.12
N LEU A 197 -6.83 -2.09 16.83
CA LEU A 197 -5.45 -1.99 16.36
C LEU A 197 -4.71 -0.81 17.00
N LYS A 198 -5.37 0.34 17.12
CA LYS A 198 -4.80 1.52 17.78
C LYS A 198 -4.53 1.28 19.26
N SER A 199 -5.46 0.67 19.98
CA SER A 199 -5.30 0.35 21.40
C SER A 199 -4.16 -0.64 21.63
N GLN A 200 -4.09 -1.70 20.82
CA GLN A 200 -3.01 -2.69 20.87
C GLN A 200 -1.65 -2.07 20.54
N LEU A 201 -1.58 -1.19 19.51
CA LEU A 201 -0.36 -0.45 19.19
C LEU A 201 0.09 0.41 20.36
N SER A 202 -0.81 1.18 20.97
CA SER A 202 -0.48 2.00 22.14
C SER A 202 0.04 1.16 23.31
N GLN A 203 -0.57 0.00 23.57
CA GLN A 203 -0.11 -0.92 24.61
C GLN A 203 1.28 -1.48 24.30
N ALA A 204 1.52 -1.90 23.05
CA ALA A 204 2.82 -2.41 22.63
C ALA A 204 3.91 -1.32 22.74
N MET A 205 3.61 -0.07 22.39
CA MET A 205 4.52 1.06 22.54
C MET A 205 4.90 1.28 24.00
N ILE A 206 3.94 1.26 24.92
CA ILE A 206 4.20 1.40 26.38
C ILE A 206 5.13 0.29 26.86
N LEU A 207 4.85 -0.97 26.49
CA LEU A 207 5.61 -2.13 26.93
C LEU A 207 7.04 -2.20 26.34
N THR A 208 7.26 -1.55 25.21
CA THR A 208 8.59 -1.46 24.56
C THR A 208 9.33 -0.16 24.83
N GLY A 209 8.76 0.76 25.62
CA GLY A 209 9.34 2.07 25.86
C GLY A 209 9.43 2.94 24.59
N THR A 210 8.48 2.81 23.69
CA THR A 210 8.42 3.57 22.43
C THR A 210 7.49 4.78 22.61
N ASP A 211 8.02 5.99 22.55
CA ASP A 211 7.25 7.22 22.79
C ASP A 211 6.56 7.74 21.53
N ASP A 212 7.15 7.53 20.34
CA ASP A 212 6.65 8.05 19.07
C ASP A 212 6.74 6.97 17.96
N VAL A 213 5.65 6.79 17.24
CA VAL A 213 5.56 5.90 16.07
C VAL A 213 6.51 6.31 14.94
N LYS A 214 7.02 7.53 14.92
CA LYS A 214 7.99 8.03 13.94
C LYS A 214 9.42 7.66 14.25
N SER A 215 9.70 7.19 15.47
CA SER A 215 11.05 6.91 15.98
C SER A 215 11.15 5.55 16.67
N VAL A 216 10.51 4.54 16.12
CA VAL A 216 10.54 3.18 16.67
C VAL A 216 11.92 2.57 16.48
N SER A 217 12.53 2.10 17.58
CA SER A 217 13.83 1.44 17.56
C SER A 217 13.71 -0.01 17.07
N ASN A 218 14.63 -0.44 16.22
CA ASN A 218 14.72 -1.85 15.80
C ASN A 218 15.16 -2.80 16.93
N LYS A 219 15.68 -2.26 18.04
CA LYS A 219 16.07 -3.03 19.24
C LYS A 219 14.89 -3.74 19.92
N ILE A 220 13.65 -3.35 19.62
CA ILE A 220 12.46 -4.04 20.15
C ILE A 220 12.19 -5.36 19.44
N ILE A 221 12.85 -5.64 18.31
CA ILE A 221 12.74 -6.91 17.58
C ILE A 221 13.86 -7.83 18.06
N THR A 222 13.48 -8.96 18.63
CA THR A 222 14.41 -10.06 18.92
C THR A 222 14.44 -11.01 17.73
N LYS A 223 15.63 -11.28 17.19
CA LYS A 223 15.86 -12.28 16.13
C LYS A 223 16.00 -13.66 16.73
#